data_5a825265f5916de547989e2c20008952
#
_entry.id   5a825265f5916de547989e2c20008952
#
_cell.length_a   1.000
_cell.length_b   1.000
_cell.length_c   1.000
_cell.angle_alpha   90.00
_cell.angle_beta   90.00
_cell.angle_gamma   90.00
#
_symmetry.space_group_name_H-M   'P 1'
#
loop_
_entity.id
_entity.type
_entity.pdbx_description
1 polymer ?
#
loop_
_entity_poly.entity_id
_entity_poly.type
_entity_poly.pdbx_seq_one_letter_code
_entity_poly.pdbx_strand_id
1 'polypeptide(L)'
;MSRLTIIANIVANDDKIELIKAELLKLIEVTRAEEGCINYDLHQDNENPAHFTFYENWESRELWQAHMGNQHLADYMTATEGSVASFTLNEMTKIA
;
A
#
# COMPACT_ATOMS: atom_id res chain seq x y z
N MET A 1 -17.03 14.70 8.33
CA MET A 1 -16.43 13.97 7.37
C MET A 1 -15.09 13.61 7.71
N SER A 2 -14.89 12.38 7.78
CA SER A 2 -13.65 11.88 8.30
C SER A 2 -12.79 11.39 7.18
N ARG A 3 -11.67 12.05 6.99
CA ARG A 3 -10.61 11.49 6.18
C ARG A 3 -10.00 10.30 6.89
N LEU A 4 -9.45 9.39 6.12
CA LEU A 4 -8.80 8.22 6.66
C LEU A 4 -7.34 8.21 6.25
N THR A 5 -6.45 7.97 7.22
CA THR A 5 -5.03 7.78 6.95
C THR A 5 -4.72 6.29 7.05
N ILE A 6 -4.00 5.77 6.08
CA ILE A 6 -3.58 4.37 6.07
C ILE A 6 -2.07 4.32 6.12
N ILE A 7 -1.54 3.51 7.03
CA ILE A 7 -0.12 3.17 7.07
C ILE A 7 -0.05 1.66 6.83
N ALA A 8 0.55 1.27 5.71
CA ALA A 8 0.68 -0.14 5.36
C ALA A 8 2.16 -0.48 5.27
N ASN A 9 2.58 -1.51 5.99
CA ASN A 9 3.97 -1.95 6.01
C ASN A 9 4.06 -3.32 5.36
N ILE A 10 4.95 -3.44 4.37
CA ILE A 10 5.19 -4.69 3.66
C ILE A 10 6.67 -5.03 3.82
N VAL A 11 6.96 -6.21 4.34
CA VAL A 11 8.35 -6.69 4.42
C VAL A 11 8.49 -7.86 3.47
N ALA A 12 9.37 -7.70 2.47
CA ALA A 12 9.62 -8.75 1.48
C ALA A 12 10.53 -9.81 2.07
N ASN A 13 10.43 -11.03 1.56
CA ASN A 13 11.47 -12.03 1.80
C ASN A 13 12.79 -11.52 1.22
N ASP A 14 13.92 -11.88 1.82
CA ASP A 14 15.21 -11.30 1.46
C ASP A 14 15.59 -11.48 0.00
N ASP A 15 15.17 -12.58 -0.62
CA ASP A 15 15.46 -12.84 -2.03
C ASP A 15 14.39 -12.32 -2.97
N LYS A 16 13.39 -11.56 -2.46
CA LYS A 16 12.26 -11.09 -3.25
C LYS A 16 12.09 -9.58 -3.19
N ILE A 17 13.09 -8.85 -2.70
CA ILE A 17 12.98 -7.40 -2.53
C ILE A 17 12.67 -6.70 -3.85
N GLU A 18 13.40 -7.05 -4.92
CA GLU A 18 13.20 -6.38 -6.21
C GLU A 18 11.85 -6.75 -6.84
N LEU A 19 11.40 -7.98 -6.67
CA LEU A 19 10.08 -8.37 -7.16
C LEU A 19 8.98 -7.58 -6.46
N ILE A 20 9.04 -7.52 -5.13
CA ILE A 20 8.04 -6.78 -4.34
C ILE A 20 8.05 -5.31 -4.74
N LYS A 21 9.25 -4.71 -4.84
CA LYS A 21 9.37 -3.31 -5.21
C LYS A 21 8.72 -3.04 -6.58
N ALA A 22 9.00 -3.89 -7.55
CA ALA A 22 8.44 -3.71 -8.90
C ALA A 22 6.92 -3.82 -8.89
N GLU A 23 6.37 -4.78 -8.13
CA GLU A 23 4.92 -4.96 -8.07
C GLU A 23 4.24 -3.82 -7.32
N LEU A 24 4.86 -3.32 -6.24
CA LEU A 24 4.32 -2.19 -5.51
C LEU A 24 4.30 -0.92 -6.37
N LEU A 25 5.34 -0.71 -7.17
CA LEU A 25 5.39 0.45 -8.06
C LEU A 25 4.28 0.45 -9.10
N LYS A 26 3.81 -0.73 -9.52
CA LYS A 26 2.71 -0.83 -10.47
C LYS A 26 1.39 -0.31 -9.89
N LEU A 27 1.26 -0.25 -8.57
CA LEU A 27 0.03 0.18 -7.92
C LEU A 27 -0.11 1.71 -7.87
N ILE A 28 0.96 2.46 -8.10
CA ILE A 28 0.98 3.88 -7.76
C ILE A 28 0.01 4.68 -8.63
N GLU A 29 0.20 4.67 -9.94
CA GLU A 29 -0.60 5.55 -10.81
C GLU A 29 -2.05 5.14 -10.85
N VAL A 30 -2.32 3.84 -10.90
CA VAL A 30 -3.68 3.34 -10.96
C VAL A 30 -4.44 3.66 -9.67
N THR A 31 -3.78 3.58 -8.52
CA THR A 31 -4.41 3.91 -7.25
C THR A 31 -4.63 5.41 -7.11
N ARG A 32 -3.67 6.22 -7.55
CA ARG A 32 -3.82 7.67 -7.48
C ARG A 32 -4.99 8.18 -8.32
N ALA A 33 -5.40 7.42 -9.33
CA ALA A 33 -6.54 7.78 -10.17
C ALA A 33 -7.87 7.34 -9.57
N GLU A 34 -7.87 6.59 -8.47
CA GLU A 34 -9.11 6.12 -7.86
C GLU A 34 -9.83 7.24 -7.14
N GLU A 35 -11.16 7.16 -7.15
CA GLU A 35 -11.98 8.13 -6.46
C GLU A 35 -11.66 8.12 -4.97
N GLY A 36 -11.45 9.32 -4.41
CA GLY A 36 -11.21 9.48 -2.98
C GLY A 36 -9.76 9.35 -2.56
N CYS A 37 -8.85 9.00 -3.47
CA CYS A 37 -7.43 8.93 -3.15
C CYS A 37 -6.86 10.34 -3.10
N ILE A 38 -6.45 10.78 -1.90
CA ILE A 38 -5.83 12.09 -1.72
C ILE A 38 -4.33 11.99 -2.02
N ASN A 39 -3.67 11.00 -1.42
CA ASN A 39 -2.29 10.68 -1.74
C ASN A 39 -2.05 9.19 -1.53
N TYR A 40 -1.05 8.67 -2.22
CA TYR A 40 -0.71 7.25 -2.16
C TYR A 40 0.79 7.17 -2.42
N ASP A 41 1.58 7.17 -1.35
CA ASP A 41 3.02 7.36 -1.45
C ASP A 41 3.76 6.16 -0.89
N LEU A 42 4.69 5.64 -1.68
CA LEU A 42 5.46 4.45 -1.32
C LEU A 42 6.85 4.87 -0.85
N HIS A 43 7.28 4.26 0.25
CA HIS A 43 8.58 4.53 0.85
C HIS A 43 9.32 3.22 1.05
N GLN A 44 10.64 3.26 0.98
CA GLN A 44 11.49 2.12 1.28
C GLN A 44 12.40 2.52 2.44
N ASP A 45 12.52 1.63 3.43
CA ASP A 45 13.33 1.90 4.61
C ASP A 45 14.81 2.00 4.21
N ASN A 46 15.48 3.04 4.69
CA ASN A 46 16.88 3.26 4.35
C ASN A 46 17.81 2.20 4.95
N GLU A 47 17.43 1.60 6.07
CA GLU A 47 18.28 0.62 6.76
C GLU A 47 17.87 -0.81 6.46
N ASN A 48 16.61 -1.03 6.10
CA ASN A 48 16.14 -2.37 5.77
C ASN A 48 15.44 -2.32 4.40
N PRO A 49 16.17 -2.61 3.31
CA PRO A 49 15.59 -2.47 1.97
C PRO A 49 14.44 -3.43 1.68
N ALA A 50 14.21 -4.44 2.53
CA ALA A 50 13.07 -5.33 2.40
C ALA A 50 11.77 -4.68 2.90
N HIS A 51 11.86 -3.59 3.64
CA HIS A 51 10.71 -2.96 4.28
C HIS A 51 10.22 -1.78 3.46
N PHE A 52 8.96 -1.85 3.05
CA PHE A 52 8.27 -0.80 2.30
C PHE A 52 7.08 -0.31 3.11
N THR A 53 6.78 0.97 3.00
CA THR A 53 5.63 1.57 3.70
C THR A 53 4.85 2.43 2.74
N PHE A 54 3.53 2.20 2.69
CA PHE A 54 2.63 3.15 2.04
C PHE A 54 2.10 4.12 3.08
N TYR A 55 2.15 5.40 2.74
CA TYR A 55 1.47 6.45 3.49
C TYR A 55 0.35 6.96 2.59
N GLU A 56 -0.89 6.80 3.04
CA GLU A 56 -2.06 7.07 2.21
C GLU A 56 -3.06 7.91 2.97
N ASN A 57 -3.74 8.79 2.26
CA ASN A 57 -4.90 9.50 2.80
C ASN A 57 -6.05 9.36 1.81
N TRP A 58 -7.24 9.11 2.34
CA TRP A 58 -8.45 8.88 1.57
C TRP A 58 -9.54 9.81 2.08
N GLU A 59 -10.45 10.21 1.19
CA GLU A 59 -11.53 11.12 1.56
C GLU A 59 -12.50 10.48 2.54
N SER A 60 -12.67 9.14 2.47
CA SER A 60 -13.52 8.42 3.39
C SER A 60 -13.06 6.97 3.49
N ARG A 61 -13.51 6.29 4.55
CA ARG A 61 -13.23 4.88 4.73
C ARG A 61 -13.89 4.04 3.65
N GLU A 62 -15.09 4.43 3.23
CA GLU A 62 -15.81 3.70 2.18
C GLU A 62 -15.05 3.70 0.86
N LEU A 63 -14.45 4.83 0.50
CA LEU A 63 -13.67 4.91 -0.73
C LEU A 63 -12.39 4.09 -0.64
N TRP A 64 -11.75 4.08 0.55
CA TRP A 64 -10.60 3.21 0.76
C TRP A 64 -11.00 1.73 0.68
N GLN A 65 -12.15 1.36 1.23
CA GLN A 65 -12.62 -0.03 1.14
C GLN A 65 -12.89 -0.44 -0.30
N ALA A 66 -13.42 0.49 -1.12
CA ALA A 66 -13.59 0.22 -2.54
C ALA A 66 -12.26 -0.04 -3.23
N HIS A 67 -11.22 0.74 -2.86
CA HIS A 67 -9.86 0.52 -3.36
C HIS A 67 -9.37 -0.89 -3.02
N MET A 68 -9.62 -1.36 -1.80
CA MET A 68 -9.14 -2.67 -1.37
C MET A 68 -9.74 -3.81 -2.17
N GLY A 69 -10.89 -3.60 -2.81
CA GLY A 69 -11.53 -4.60 -3.66
C GLY A 69 -11.19 -4.52 -5.13
N ASN A 70 -10.31 -3.61 -5.53
CA ASN A 70 -10.03 -3.40 -6.94
C ASN A 70 -9.11 -4.46 -7.53
N GLN A 71 -9.23 -4.65 -8.85
CA GLN A 71 -8.54 -5.73 -9.55
C GLN A 71 -7.02 -5.60 -9.44
N HIS A 72 -6.48 -4.37 -9.50
CA HIS A 72 -5.03 -4.21 -9.45
C HIS A 72 -4.43 -4.68 -8.12
N LEU A 73 -5.18 -4.60 -7.01
CA LEU A 73 -4.71 -5.16 -5.75
C LEU A 73 -4.77 -6.69 -5.77
N ALA A 74 -5.82 -7.26 -6.37
CA ALA A 74 -5.89 -8.71 -6.52
C ALA A 74 -4.74 -9.22 -7.38
N ASP A 75 -4.39 -8.50 -8.45
CA ASP A 75 -3.27 -8.87 -9.31
C ASP A 75 -1.94 -8.80 -8.54
N TYR A 76 -1.78 -7.76 -7.71
CA TYR A 76 -0.60 -7.62 -6.86
C TYR A 76 -0.49 -8.81 -5.90
N MET A 77 -1.59 -9.19 -5.26
CA MET A 77 -1.58 -10.30 -4.30
C MET A 77 -1.16 -11.59 -4.98
N THR A 78 -1.66 -11.83 -6.21
CA THR A 78 -1.29 -13.03 -6.97
C THR A 78 0.19 -13.00 -7.35
N ALA A 79 0.68 -11.86 -7.84
CA ALA A 79 2.06 -11.75 -8.32
C ALA A 79 3.07 -11.88 -7.18
N THR A 80 2.67 -11.55 -5.95
CA THR A 80 3.59 -11.54 -4.81
C THR A 80 3.36 -12.69 -3.84
N GLU A 81 2.52 -13.66 -4.21
CA GLU A 81 2.23 -14.79 -3.34
C GLU A 81 3.52 -15.52 -2.98
N GLY A 82 3.73 -15.75 -1.67
CA GLY A 82 4.93 -16.41 -1.19
C GLY A 82 6.16 -15.53 -1.11
N SER A 83 6.05 -14.26 -1.50
CA SER A 83 7.20 -13.33 -1.53
C SER A 83 7.22 -12.33 -0.37
N VAL A 84 6.12 -12.23 0.38
CA VAL A 84 5.98 -11.28 1.48
C VAL A 84 6.23 -11.99 2.80
N ALA A 85 7.19 -11.48 3.58
CA ALA A 85 7.51 -12.04 4.90
C ALA A 85 6.50 -11.58 5.95
N SER A 86 6.08 -10.31 5.90
CA SER A 86 5.08 -9.80 6.83
C SER A 86 4.35 -8.62 6.23
N PHE A 87 3.13 -8.41 6.73
CA PHE A 87 2.30 -7.29 6.29
C PHE A 87 1.50 -6.80 7.49
N THR A 88 1.52 -5.48 7.71
CA THR A 88 0.65 -4.85 8.72
C THR A 88 -0.02 -3.64 8.09
N LEU A 89 -1.21 -3.33 8.58
CA LEU A 89 -1.96 -2.18 8.08
C LEU A 89 -2.68 -1.52 9.25
N ASN A 90 -2.55 -0.21 9.35
CA ASN A 90 -3.24 0.56 10.37
C ASN A 90 -4.14 1.59 9.73
N GLU A 91 -5.40 1.63 10.18
CA GLU A 91 -6.33 2.70 9.85
C GLU A 91 -6.18 3.75 10.94
N MET A 92 -5.86 4.98 10.54
CA MET A 92 -5.51 6.03 11.49
C MET A 92 -6.32 7.28 11.23
N THR A 93 -6.49 8.08 12.28
CA THR A 93 -7.13 9.38 12.21
C THR A 93 -6.09 10.44 12.56
N LYS A 94 -5.99 11.46 11.71
CA LYS A 94 -5.09 12.57 12.00
C LYS A 94 -5.63 13.34 13.20
N ILE A 95 -4.81 13.55 14.21
CA ILE A 95 -5.22 14.25 15.42
C ILE A 95 -4.58 15.64 15.59
N ALA A 96 -3.61 15.97 14.75
CA ALA A 96 -2.94 17.27 14.85
C ALA A 96 -2.45 17.74 13.49
#